data_f877413dcf17971ccbef80c39ff01e99
#
_entry.id   f877413dcf17971ccbef80c39ff01e99
#
_cell.length_a   1.000
_cell.length_b   1.000
_cell.length_c   1.000
_cell.angle_alpha   90.00
_cell.angle_beta   90.00
_cell.angle_gamma   90.00
#
_symmetry.space_group_name_H-M   'P 1'
#
loop_
_entity.id
_entity.type
_entity.pdbx_description
1 polymer ?
#
loop_
_entity_poly.entity_id
_entity_poly.type
_entity_poly.pdbx_seq_one_letter_code
_entity_poly.pdbx_strand_id
1 'polypeptide(L)'
;MYQIAQKSTANQSSRGNYKPCLIVWHIADGTYNGTVAWEQNPASQVSSHFVLGKNGEITQLVPLDKAAWTQGVVKNPTHPYVKAHSGVNPNLYCVSIECEGKWSETHGALTDKQLQAAAWLTCHIVEEIDRIYGIEIPIDREHMIGHYEINPVTRPHCPGEDFPFGRLIALARGEDAEPVQDETVSLPYTVQCGAFASAGNANALKDKLSARGYYCYLTDHLGTLRVCVGKFATKEEAAKTAGDLNRKGFAGFVTTI
;
A
#
# COMPACT_ATOMS: atom_id res chain seq x y z
N MET A 1 -11.07 -18.87 -14.11
CA MET A 1 -10.16 -19.34 -13.04
C MET A 1 -8.80 -18.75 -13.36
N TYR A 2 -8.19 -18.05 -12.40
CA TYR A 2 -6.86 -17.47 -12.57
C TYR A 2 -5.79 -18.58 -12.58
N GLN A 3 -4.72 -18.38 -13.33
CA GLN A 3 -3.57 -19.27 -13.34
C GLN A 3 -2.40 -18.55 -12.68
N ILE A 4 -1.66 -19.26 -11.82
CA ILE A 4 -0.45 -18.75 -11.19
C ILE A 4 0.76 -19.28 -11.96
N ALA A 5 1.49 -18.40 -12.62
CA ALA A 5 2.77 -18.74 -13.21
C ALA A 5 3.79 -19.04 -12.10
N GLN A 6 4.42 -20.18 -12.16
CA GLN A 6 5.44 -20.58 -11.19
C GLN A 6 6.82 -20.16 -11.67
N LYS A 7 7.49 -19.34 -10.90
CA LYS A 7 8.89 -18.97 -11.07
C LYS A 7 9.59 -19.09 -9.72
N SER A 8 10.89 -19.08 -9.70
CA SER A 8 11.64 -19.19 -8.45
C SER A 8 12.68 -18.09 -8.31
N THR A 9 13.01 -17.79 -7.07
CA THR A 9 14.10 -16.87 -6.70
C THR A 9 14.95 -17.50 -5.60
N ALA A 10 16.24 -17.16 -5.59
CA ALA A 10 17.12 -17.52 -4.48
C ALA A 10 16.92 -16.61 -3.24
N ASN A 11 16.25 -15.46 -3.40
CA ASN A 11 16.03 -14.47 -2.36
C ASN A 11 14.90 -14.89 -1.41
N GLN A 12 15.11 -15.97 -0.67
CA GLN A 12 14.14 -16.51 0.28
C GLN A 12 14.85 -17.19 1.45
N SER A 13 14.13 -17.38 2.54
CA SER A 13 14.64 -18.04 3.74
C SER A 13 13.59 -18.95 4.37
N SER A 14 14.03 -19.80 5.33
CA SER A 14 13.10 -20.52 6.19
C SER A 14 12.33 -19.54 7.08
N ARG A 15 11.06 -19.84 7.37
CA ARG A 15 10.27 -19.14 8.39
C ARG A 15 10.64 -19.56 9.82
N GLY A 16 11.52 -20.57 9.98
CA GLY A 16 11.79 -21.17 11.29
C GLY A 16 10.50 -21.74 11.89
N ASN A 17 10.19 -21.33 13.12
CA ASN A 17 8.98 -21.76 13.85
C ASN A 17 7.78 -20.82 13.64
N TYR A 18 7.92 -19.79 12.79
CA TYR A 18 6.84 -18.83 12.53
C TYR A 18 5.89 -19.34 11.45
N LYS A 19 4.62 -19.01 11.62
CA LYS A 19 3.57 -19.24 10.64
C LYS A 19 3.10 -17.91 10.08
N PRO A 20 2.70 -17.83 8.81
CA PRO A 20 2.11 -16.61 8.24
C PRO A 20 0.82 -16.24 8.97
N CYS A 21 0.65 -14.98 9.34
CA CYS A 21 -0.57 -14.47 9.95
C CYS A 21 -1.00 -13.10 9.38
N LEU A 22 -0.18 -12.50 8.53
CA LEU A 22 -0.50 -11.24 7.86
C LEU A 22 -0.27 -11.36 6.36
N ILE A 23 -1.16 -10.75 5.58
CA ILE A 23 -1.00 -10.55 4.13
C ILE A 23 -0.66 -9.08 3.91
N VAL A 24 0.52 -8.82 3.35
CA VAL A 24 1.04 -7.46 3.14
C VAL A 24 0.99 -7.09 1.68
N TRP A 25 0.31 -6.01 1.38
CA TRP A 25 0.18 -5.46 0.04
C TRP A 25 1.22 -4.37 -0.19
N HIS A 26 1.81 -4.41 -1.38
CA HIS A 26 2.85 -3.49 -1.83
C HIS A 26 2.50 -2.93 -3.21
N ILE A 27 3.09 -1.79 -3.55
CA ILE A 27 3.19 -1.30 -4.92
C ILE A 27 4.63 -1.47 -5.39
N ALA A 28 4.80 -2.16 -6.51
CA ALA A 28 6.12 -2.54 -7.03
C ALA A 28 6.94 -1.33 -7.53
N ASP A 29 6.29 -0.20 -7.72
CA ASP A 29 6.83 1.01 -8.37
C ASP A 29 7.47 0.71 -9.74
N GLY A 30 6.91 -0.28 -10.44
CA GLY A 30 7.42 -0.84 -11.68
C GLY A 30 6.37 -1.60 -12.49
N THR A 31 6.82 -2.20 -13.59
CA THR A 31 5.99 -3.08 -14.43
C THR A 31 6.02 -4.51 -13.91
N TYR A 32 4.96 -5.29 -14.21
CA TYR A 32 4.88 -6.71 -13.85
C TYR A 32 6.13 -7.52 -14.24
N ASN A 33 6.52 -7.47 -15.52
CA ASN A 33 7.69 -8.22 -15.98
C ASN A 33 9.00 -7.70 -15.38
N GLY A 34 9.11 -6.39 -15.18
CA GLY A 34 10.27 -5.76 -14.53
C GLY A 34 10.43 -6.20 -13.08
N THR A 35 9.33 -6.24 -12.31
CA THR A 35 9.31 -6.69 -10.92
C THR A 35 9.68 -8.18 -10.83
N VAL A 36 9.07 -9.03 -11.65
CA VAL A 36 9.38 -10.46 -11.71
C VAL A 36 10.87 -10.69 -12.03
N ALA A 37 11.41 -10.00 -13.03
CA ALA A 37 12.83 -10.14 -13.41
C ALA A 37 13.78 -9.63 -12.31
N TRP A 38 13.42 -8.52 -11.65
CA TRP A 38 14.19 -7.95 -10.55
C TRP A 38 14.26 -8.90 -9.34
N GLU A 39 13.11 -9.44 -8.94
CA GLU A 39 13.04 -10.35 -7.79
C GLU A 39 13.64 -11.74 -8.06
N GLN A 40 13.71 -12.18 -9.33
CA GLN A 40 14.44 -13.38 -9.72
C GLN A 40 15.97 -13.21 -9.72
N ASN A 41 16.47 -11.98 -9.78
CA ASN A 41 17.89 -11.69 -9.72
C ASN A 41 18.42 -11.85 -8.30
N PRO A 42 19.36 -12.78 -8.01
CA PRO A 42 19.91 -12.94 -6.67
C PRO A 42 20.58 -11.68 -6.14
N ALA A 43 21.14 -10.85 -7.02
CA ALA A 43 21.82 -9.62 -6.62
C ALA A 43 20.85 -8.52 -6.11
N SER A 44 19.54 -8.63 -6.39
CA SER A 44 18.55 -7.67 -5.88
C SER A 44 18.35 -7.76 -4.38
N GLN A 45 18.57 -8.94 -3.78
CA GLN A 45 18.37 -9.20 -2.35
C GLN A 45 16.94 -8.90 -1.86
N VAL A 46 15.96 -8.92 -2.77
CA VAL A 46 14.54 -8.71 -2.48
C VAL A 46 13.70 -9.76 -3.19
N SER A 47 12.52 -10.03 -2.65
CA SER A 47 11.50 -10.90 -3.24
C SER A 47 10.15 -10.69 -2.58
N SER A 48 9.07 -11.03 -3.29
CA SER A 48 7.73 -11.23 -2.77
C SER A 48 7.26 -12.68 -2.97
N HIS A 49 6.16 -13.07 -2.34
CA HIS A 49 5.56 -14.38 -2.63
C HIS A 49 4.89 -14.33 -3.99
N PHE A 50 4.18 -13.23 -4.27
CA PHE A 50 3.46 -13.05 -5.51
C PHE A 50 3.71 -11.67 -6.11
N VAL A 51 3.74 -11.64 -7.44
CA VAL A 51 3.65 -10.40 -8.23
C VAL A 51 2.33 -10.43 -9.00
N LEU A 52 1.57 -9.34 -8.92
CA LEU A 52 0.25 -9.18 -9.51
C LEU A 52 0.26 -8.08 -10.59
N GLY A 53 -0.02 -8.47 -11.83
CA GLY A 53 -0.06 -7.57 -12.99
C GLY A 53 -1.36 -6.79 -13.13
N LYS A 54 -1.34 -5.66 -13.83
CA LYS A 54 -2.51 -4.79 -14.11
C LYS A 54 -3.63 -5.49 -14.88
N ASN A 55 -3.31 -6.54 -15.65
CA ASN A 55 -4.32 -7.31 -16.38
C ASN A 55 -4.77 -8.58 -15.64
N GLY A 56 -4.35 -8.74 -14.36
CA GLY A 56 -4.69 -9.88 -13.54
C GLY A 56 -3.73 -11.07 -13.68
N GLU A 57 -2.55 -10.88 -14.27
CA GLU A 57 -1.50 -11.89 -14.29
C GLU A 57 -0.95 -12.10 -12.87
N ILE A 58 -0.69 -13.36 -12.51
CA ILE A 58 -0.13 -13.71 -11.20
C ILE A 58 1.11 -14.58 -11.42
N THR A 59 2.22 -14.17 -10.83
CA THR A 59 3.42 -15.01 -10.71
C THR A 59 3.72 -15.27 -9.24
N GLN A 60 3.94 -16.53 -8.88
CA GLN A 60 4.52 -16.91 -7.58
C GLN A 60 6.03 -17.08 -7.72
N LEU A 61 6.78 -16.40 -6.85
CA LEU A 61 8.24 -16.43 -6.80
C LEU A 61 8.78 -17.15 -5.57
N VAL A 62 8.09 -16.99 -4.42
CA VAL A 62 8.46 -17.62 -3.16
C VAL A 62 7.31 -18.51 -2.69
N PRO A 63 7.56 -19.80 -2.39
CA PRO A 63 6.54 -20.68 -1.81
C PRO A 63 6.04 -20.16 -0.46
N LEU A 64 4.80 -20.46 -0.09
CA LEU A 64 4.19 -19.96 1.15
C LEU A 64 4.83 -20.55 2.43
N ASP A 65 5.50 -21.69 2.33
CA ASP A 65 6.28 -22.28 3.45
C ASP A 65 7.65 -21.59 3.66
N LYS A 66 8.04 -20.67 2.79
CA LYS A 66 9.24 -19.86 2.90
C LYS A 66 8.90 -18.39 3.20
N ALA A 67 9.87 -17.66 3.71
CA ALA A 67 9.81 -16.22 3.92
C ALA A 67 10.41 -15.50 2.72
N ALA A 68 9.63 -14.64 2.09
CA ALA A 68 10.11 -13.70 1.08
C ALA A 68 10.85 -12.52 1.75
N TRP A 69 11.76 -11.88 1.03
CA TRP A 69 12.58 -10.78 1.55
C TRP A 69 11.98 -9.43 1.11
N THR A 70 10.79 -9.08 1.65
CA THR A 70 10.00 -7.93 1.20
C THR A 70 10.01 -6.76 2.18
N GLN A 71 9.93 -7.08 3.51
CA GLN A 71 9.56 -6.06 4.51
C GLN A 71 10.71 -5.11 4.87
N GLY A 72 11.95 -5.49 4.56
CA GLY A 72 13.12 -4.66 4.88
C GLY A 72 13.25 -4.35 6.37
N VAL A 73 13.69 -3.12 6.67
CA VAL A 73 13.89 -2.67 8.05
C VAL A 73 12.59 -2.15 8.64
N VAL A 74 12.25 -2.61 9.84
CA VAL A 74 11.08 -2.11 10.59
C VAL A 74 11.46 -0.81 11.32
N LYS A 75 10.67 0.25 11.07
CA LYS A 75 10.85 1.56 11.75
C LYS A 75 9.48 2.12 12.14
N ASN A 76 9.29 2.34 13.45
CA ASN A 76 8.08 2.93 14.02
C ASN A 76 6.78 2.27 13.51
N PRO A 77 6.64 0.94 13.57
CA PRO A 77 5.46 0.26 13.04
C PRO A 77 4.19 0.79 13.68
N THR A 78 3.11 0.87 12.91
CA THR A 78 1.81 1.29 13.42
C THR A 78 0.92 0.10 13.75
N HIS A 79 1.08 -1.02 13.02
CA HIS A 79 0.29 -2.22 13.22
C HIS A 79 0.53 -2.87 14.59
N PRO A 80 -0.54 -3.22 15.37
CA PRO A 80 -0.42 -3.75 16.73
C PRO A 80 0.41 -5.04 16.81
N TYR A 81 0.16 -6.00 15.90
CA TYR A 81 0.89 -7.26 15.86
C TYR A 81 2.39 -7.04 15.62
N VAL A 82 2.76 -6.16 14.68
CA VAL A 82 4.17 -5.85 14.38
C VAL A 82 4.86 -5.18 15.57
N LYS A 83 4.16 -4.29 16.29
CA LYS A 83 4.64 -3.68 17.54
C LYS A 83 4.91 -4.72 18.63
N ALA A 84 3.96 -5.65 18.82
CA ALA A 84 4.07 -6.70 19.82
C ALA A 84 5.22 -7.69 19.53
N HIS A 85 5.61 -7.83 18.24
CA HIS A 85 6.70 -8.68 17.79
C HIS A 85 7.97 -7.89 17.47
N SER A 86 8.23 -6.80 18.21
CA SER A 86 9.43 -5.99 18.06
C SER A 86 10.70 -6.86 18.14
N GLY A 87 11.61 -6.71 17.16
CA GLY A 87 12.83 -7.52 17.06
C GLY A 87 12.67 -8.81 16.25
N VAL A 88 11.46 -9.21 15.90
CA VAL A 88 11.20 -10.34 14.98
C VAL A 88 11.12 -9.79 13.55
N ASN A 89 11.83 -10.43 12.62
CA ASN A 89 11.77 -10.07 11.20
C ASN A 89 10.36 -10.35 10.64
N PRO A 90 9.60 -9.34 10.17
CA PRO A 90 8.24 -9.53 9.66
C PRO A 90 8.13 -10.49 8.46
N ASN A 91 9.21 -10.65 7.69
CA ASN A 91 9.23 -11.64 6.60
C ASN A 91 8.86 -13.06 7.08
N LEU A 92 9.12 -13.38 8.35
CA LEU A 92 8.85 -14.71 8.92
C LEU A 92 7.35 -14.99 9.09
N TYR A 93 6.53 -13.97 9.34
CA TYR A 93 5.10 -14.11 9.61
C TYR A 93 4.19 -13.39 8.60
N CYS A 94 4.76 -12.85 7.52
CA CYS A 94 3.98 -12.22 6.45
C CYS A 94 3.97 -13.05 5.17
N VAL A 95 2.88 -12.92 4.40
CA VAL A 95 2.81 -13.20 2.97
C VAL A 95 2.78 -11.86 2.25
N SER A 96 3.62 -11.66 1.23
CA SER A 96 3.77 -10.37 0.54
C SER A 96 3.37 -10.46 -0.92
N ILE A 97 2.61 -9.47 -1.39
CA ILE A 97 2.18 -9.35 -2.79
C ILE A 97 2.63 -7.99 -3.33
N GLU A 98 3.40 -7.99 -4.40
CA GLU A 98 3.79 -6.79 -5.15
C GLU A 98 2.80 -6.55 -6.30
N CYS A 99 2.07 -5.44 -6.24
CA CYS A 99 1.16 -5.03 -7.29
C CYS A 99 1.87 -4.17 -8.33
N GLU A 100 1.76 -4.52 -9.60
CA GLU A 100 2.23 -3.67 -10.69
C GLU A 100 1.60 -2.29 -10.60
N GLY A 101 2.42 -1.26 -10.63
CA GLY A 101 2.00 0.13 -10.57
C GLY A 101 3.15 1.02 -10.17
N LYS A 102 2.96 2.32 -10.34
CA LYS A 102 3.84 3.33 -9.77
C LYS A 102 3.02 4.23 -8.88
N TRP A 103 3.49 4.47 -7.67
CA TRP A 103 2.78 5.33 -6.74
C TRP A 103 2.51 6.72 -7.31
N SER A 104 3.47 7.31 -8.04
CA SER A 104 3.32 8.62 -8.68
C SER A 104 2.21 8.70 -9.75
N GLU A 105 1.75 7.56 -10.25
CA GLU A 105 0.73 7.47 -11.31
C GLU A 105 -0.64 7.04 -10.75
N THR A 106 -0.66 6.10 -9.81
CA THR A 106 -1.89 5.43 -9.38
C THR A 106 -2.22 5.64 -7.91
N HIS A 107 -1.28 6.15 -7.11
CA HIS A 107 -1.42 6.27 -5.65
C HIS A 107 -1.85 4.96 -4.96
N GLY A 108 -1.58 3.82 -5.61
CA GLY A 108 -1.97 2.49 -5.14
C GLY A 108 -3.30 1.98 -5.68
N ALA A 109 -4.05 2.77 -6.46
CA ALA A 109 -5.27 2.29 -7.09
C ALA A 109 -4.99 1.10 -8.02
N LEU A 110 -5.84 0.08 -7.93
CA LEU A 110 -5.79 -1.11 -8.76
C LEU A 110 -6.73 -0.99 -9.95
N THR A 111 -6.37 -1.59 -11.08
CA THR A 111 -7.34 -1.80 -12.17
C THR A 111 -8.41 -2.80 -11.72
N ASP A 112 -9.59 -2.80 -12.36
CA ASP A 112 -10.64 -3.77 -12.03
C ASP A 112 -10.17 -5.21 -12.19
N LYS A 113 -9.38 -5.52 -13.24
CA LYS A 113 -8.79 -6.84 -13.45
C LYS A 113 -7.80 -7.22 -12.36
N GLN A 114 -6.99 -6.26 -11.93
CA GLN A 114 -6.02 -6.45 -10.85
C GLN A 114 -6.73 -6.66 -9.51
N LEU A 115 -7.78 -5.90 -9.22
CA LEU A 115 -8.59 -6.04 -8.01
C LEU A 115 -9.30 -7.40 -7.93
N GLN A 116 -9.91 -7.85 -9.03
CA GLN A 116 -10.55 -9.18 -9.11
C GLN A 116 -9.53 -10.30 -8.91
N ALA A 117 -8.34 -10.18 -9.51
CA ALA A 117 -7.26 -11.13 -9.33
C ALA A 117 -6.69 -11.10 -7.91
N ALA A 118 -6.60 -9.91 -7.29
CA ALA A 118 -6.18 -9.74 -5.89
C ALA A 118 -7.14 -10.43 -4.92
N ALA A 119 -8.46 -10.27 -5.13
CA ALA A 119 -9.47 -10.94 -4.31
C ALA A 119 -9.38 -12.46 -4.41
N TRP A 120 -9.29 -12.98 -5.63
CA TRP A 120 -9.10 -14.42 -5.85
C TRP A 120 -7.78 -14.93 -5.22
N LEU A 121 -6.68 -14.19 -5.39
CA LEU A 121 -5.38 -14.54 -4.82
C LEU A 121 -5.40 -14.55 -3.29
N THR A 122 -6.13 -13.63 -2.67
CA THR A 122 -6.33 -13.61 -1.21
C THR A 122 -6.96 -14.91 -0.73
N CYS A 123 -8.07 -15.36 -1.34
CA CYS A 123 -8.71 -16.63 -0.99
C CYS A 123 -7.76 -17.80 -1.17
N HIS A 124 -7.06 -17.84 -2.32
CA HIS A 124 -6.07 -18.89 -2.59
C HIS A 124 -4.94 -18.93 -1.53
N ILE A 125 -4.43 -17.77 -1.11
CA ILE A 125 -3.40 -17.70 -0.06
C ILE A 125 -3.94 -18.24 1.26
N VAL A 126 -5.14 -17.84 1.67
CA VAL A 126 -5.75 -18.30 2.92
C VAL A 126 -5.96 -19.81 2.91
N GLU A 127 -6.51 -20.37 1.83
CA GLU A 127 -6.71 -21.82 1.65
C GLU A 127 -5.37 -22.59 1.69
N GLU A 128 -4.34 -22.09 1.01
CA GLU A 128 -3.03 -22.74 1.01
C GLU A 128 -2.32 -22.64 2.35
N ILE A 129 -2.46 -21.53 3.09
CA ILE A 129 -1.90 -21.39 4.44
C ILE A 129 -2.62 -22.35 5.41
N ASP A 130 -3.93 -22.48 5.32
CA ASP A 130 -4.65 -23.50 6.12
C ASP A 130 -4.16 -24.92 5.77
N ARG A 131 -4.05 -25.23 4.49
CA ARG A 131 -3.54 -26.54 4.03
C ARG A 131 -2.12 -26.86 4.53
N ILE A 132 -1.22 -25.85 4.57
CA ILE A 132 0.19 -26.06 4.95
C ILE A 132 0.38 -26.06 6.47
N TYR A 133 -0.32 -25.16 7.17
CA TYR A 133 -0.05 -24.85 8.58
C TYR A 133 -1.20 -25.20 9.54
N GLY A 134 -2.39 -25.54 9.02
CA GLY A 134 -3.59 -25.76 9.83
C GLY A 134 -4.03 -24.51 10.58
N ILE A 135 -3.93 -23.35 9.96
CA ILE A 135 -4.33 -22.05 10.52
C ILE A 135 -5.12 -21.26 9.47
N GLU A 136 -6.12 -20.55 9.92
CA GLU A 136 -6.88 -19.62 9.11
C GLU A 136 -6.38 -18.19 9.31
N ILE A 137 -6.10 -17.46 8.22
CA ILE A 137 -5.86 -16.01 8.26
C ILE A 137 -7.20 -15.33 7.95
N PRO A 138 -7.78 -14.55 8.88
CA PRO A 138 -9.01 -13.83 8.60
C PRO A 138 -8.85 -12.85 7.43
N ILE A 139 -9.85 -12.82 6.56
CA ILE A 139 -9.89 -11.86 5.44
C ILE A 139 -10.50 -10.56 5.96
N ASP A 140 -9.71 -9.76 6.65
CA ASP A 140 -10.13 -8.49 7.24
C ASP A 140 -8.97 -7.46 7.24
N ARG A 141 -9.27 -6.25 7.72
CA ARG A 141 -8.29 -5.16 7.71
C ARG A 141 -7.19 -5.30 8.76
N GLU A 142 -7.36 -6.16 9.76
CA GLU A 142 -6.32 -6.45 10.74
C GLU A 142 -5.27 -7.41 10.20
N HIS A 143 -5.65 -8.27 9.26
CA HIS A 143 -4.75 -9.29 8.69
C HIS A 143 -4.27 -8.95 7.28
N MET A 144 -4.99 -8.07 6.56
CA MET A 144 -4.62 -7.54 5.24
C MET A 144 -4.13 -6.10 5.39
N ILE A 145 -2.81 -5.91 5.38
CA ILE A 145 -2.17 -4.64 5.73
C ILE A 145 -1.32 -4.07 4.60
N GLY A 146 -1.00 -2.79 4.68
CA GLY A 146 -0.03 -2.14 3.81
C GLY A 146 1.37 -2.13 4.41
N HIS A 147 2.39 -2.06 3.57
CA HIS A 147 3.78 -1.96 4.02
C HIS A 147 4.01 -0.73 4.92
N TYR A 148 3.28 0.37 4.70
CA TYR A 148 3.35 1.56 5.54
C TYR A 148 3.00 1.30 7.02
N GLU A 149 2.29 0.21 7.33
CA GLU A 149 1.95 -0.16 8.70
C GLU A 149 3.10 -0.89 9.43
N ILE A 150 4.03 -1.46 8.65
CA ILE A 150 5.27 -2.07 9.15
C ILE A 150 6.39 -1.02 9.22
N ASN A 151 6.49 -0.17 8.21
CA ASN A 151 7.53 0.85 8.12
C ASN A 151 7.02 2.17 7.54
N PRO A 152 6.29 2.98 8.32
CA PRO A 152 5.78 4.28 7.87
C PRO A 152 6.88 5.30 7.59
N VAL A 153 8.11 5.08 8.06
CA VAL A 153 9.21 6.04 7.92
C VAL A 153 9.83 6.00 6.53
N THR A 154 10.07 4.81 5.98
CA THR A 154 10.73 4.68 4.66
C THR A 154 9.81 4.12 3.58
N ARG A 155 8.59 3.71 3.94
CA ARG A 155 7.56 3.19 3.04
C ARG A 155 6.18 3.82 3.29
N PRO A 156 6.12 5.17 3.48
CA PRO A 156 4.87 5.84 3.90
C PRO A 156 3.73 5.71 2.89
N HIS A 157 4.05 5.39 1.64
CA HIS A 157 3.11 5.33 0.52
C HIS A 157 3.01 3.94 -0.13
N CYS A 158 3.36 2.87 0.58
CA CYS A 158 3.27 1.52 0.03
C CYS A 158 2.17 0.72 0.76
N PRO A 159 1.11 0.27 0.08
CA PRO A 159 0.89 0.23 -1.38
C PRO A 159 0.36 1.54 -1.99
N GLY A 160 -0.10 2.49 -1.21
CA GLY A 160 -0.68 3.76 -1.61
C GLY A 160 -1.99 4.06 -0.89
N GLU A 161 -2.34 5.32 -0.84
CA GLU A 161 -3.52 5.82 -0.14
C GLU A 161 -4.84 5.47 -0.86
N ASP A 162 -4.78 5.24 -2.17
CA ASP A 162 -5.93 4.84 -2.97
C ASP A 162 -6.01 3.30 -3.15
N PHE A 163 -5.20 2.53 -2.37
CA PHE A 163 -5.28 1.07 -2.42
C PHE A 163 -6.63 0.58 -1.85
N PRO A 164 -7.42 -0.18 -2.61
CA PRO A 164 -8.83 -0.43 -2.32
C PRO A 164 -9.05 -1.58 -1.32
N PHE A 165 -8.49 -1.48 -0.09
CA PHE A 165 -8.60 -2.53 0.92
C PHE A 165 -10.04 -2.97 1.19
N GLY A 166 -10.98 -2.03 1.32
CA GLY A 166 -12.38 -2.34 1.60
C GLY A 166 -13.02 -3.18 0.48
N ARG A 167 -12.85 -2.77 -0.78
CA ARG A 167 -13.37 -3.51 -1.95
C ARG A 167 -12.69 -4.87 -2.11
N LEU A 168 -11.39 -4.93 -1.87
CA LEU A 168 -10.63 -6.18 -1.93
C LEU A 168 -11.14 -7.20 -0.93
N ILE A 169 -11.33 -6.78 0.33
CA ILE A 169 -11.85 -7.63 1.41
C ILE A 169 -13.27 -8.10 1.10
N ALA A 170 -14.17 -7.21 0.69
CA ALA A 170 -15.53 -7.54 0.34
C ALA A 170 -15.60 -8.57 -0.81
N LEU A 171 -14.85 -8.33 -1.89
CA LEU A 171 -14.76 -9.27 -3.02
C LEU A 171 -14.18 -10.64 -2.59
N ALA A 172 -13.15 -10.66 -1.76
CA ALA A 172 -12.53 -11.90 -1.30
C ALA A 172 -13.47 -12.69 -0.37
N ARG A 173 -14.37 -12.03 0.35
CA ARG A 173 -15.40 -12.67 1.17
C ARG A 173 -16.60 -13.16 0.37
N GLY A 174 -16.66 -12.87 -0.94
CA GLY A 174 -17.84 -13.16 -1.77
C GLY A 174 -19.06 -12.33 -1.37
N GLU A 175 -18.85 -11.27 -0.61
CA GLU A 175 -19.87 -10.26 -0.38
C GLU A 175 -20.12 -9.64 -1.75
N ASP A 176 -21.39 -9.62 -2.23
CA ASP A 176 -21.76 -8.93 -3.44
C ASP A 176 -21.24 -7.49 -3.30
N ALA A 177 -20.08 -7.27 -3.85
CA ALA A 177 -19.64 -5.93 -4.11
C ALA A 177 -20.62 -5.44 -5.21
N GLU A 178 -21.86 -5.05 -4.81
CA GLU A 178 -22.44 -3.89 -5.43
C GLU A 178 -21.23 -3.00 -5.73
N PRO A 179 -21.09 -2.43 -6.96
CA PRO A 179 -20.08 -1.41 -7.10
C PRO A 179 -20.31 -0.54 -5.87
N VAL A 180 -19.50 -0.78 -4.83
CA VAL A 180 -19.39 0.21 -3.81
C VAL A 180 -19.04 1.38 -4.68
N GLN A 181 -20.10 2.15 -5.01
CA GLN A 181 -19.86 3.56 -5.26
C GLN A 181 -18.91 3.82 -4.16
N ASP A 182 -17.62 3.83 -4.55
CA ASP A 182 -16.58 4.24 -3.67
C ASP A 182 -17.31 5.01 -2.56
N GLU A 183 -17.67 4.33 -1.40
CA GLU A 183 -17.63 5.09 -0.21
C GLU A 183 -16.17 5.45 -0.18
N THR A 184 -15.81 6.33 -1.08
CA THR A 184 -14.88 7.37 -0.78
C THR A 184 -15.35 7.75 0.60
N VAL A 185 -14.69 7.24 1.64
CA VAL A 185 -14.71 8.02 2.87
C VAL A 185 -14.52 9.39 2.29
N SER A 186 -15.70 10.07 2.16
CA SER A 186 -15.72 11.35 1.47
C SER A 186 -14.72 12.13 2.26
N LEU A 187 -13.52 12.27 1.73
CA LEU A 187 -12.47 13.05 2.33
C LEU A 187 -12.58 14.44 1.72
N PRO A 188 -13.76 15.11 1.91
CA PRO A 188 -14.10 16.32 1.19
C PRO A 188 -13.23 17.49 1.63
N TYR A 189 -12.44 17.29 2.69
CA TYR A 189 -11.63 18.35 3.27
C TYR A 189 -10.16 18.13 2.98
N THR A 190 -9.46 19.23 2.70
CA THR A 190 -8.01 19.29 2.58
C THR A 190 -7.52 20.59 3.20
N VAL A 191 -6.21 20.70 3.41
CA VAL A 191 -5.60 21.98 3.83
C VAL A 191 -4.89 22.59 2.65
N GLN A 192 -5.40 23.69 2.13
CA GLN A 192 -4.73 24.44 1.08
C GLN A 192 -3.63 25.32 1.67
N CYS A 193 -2.39 25.14 1.23
CA CYS A 193 -1.22 25.89 1.70
C CYS A 193 -0.71 26.95 0.74
N GLY A 194 -1.23 26.99 -0.48
CA GLY A 194 -0.88 27.98 -1.47
C GLY A 194 -1.65 27.79 -2.77
N ALA A 195 -1.64 28.84 -3.61
CA ALA A 195 -2.19 28.83 -4.96
C ALA A 195 -1.27 29.61 -5.89
N PHE A 196 -0.90 29.05 -7.01
CA PHE A 196 0.13 29.56 -7.91
C PHE A 196 -0.27 29.44 -9.36
N ALA A 197 0.02 30.47 -10.15
CA ALA A 197 -0.08 30.41 -11.61
C ALA A 197 1.12 29.65 -12.24
N SER A 198 2.24 29.54 -11.52
CA SER A 198 3.47 28.86 -11.95
C SER A 198 3.61 27.49 -11.31
N ALA A 199 3.79 26.47 -12.15
CA ALA A 199 4.06 25.10 -11.68
C ALA A 199 5.37 25.01 -10.88
N GLY A 200 6.39 25.79 -11.21
CA GLY A 200 7.64 25.84 -10.47
C GLY A 200 7.45 26.29 -9.02
N ASN A 201 6.66 27.34 -8.79
CA ASN A 201 6.38 27.85 -7.45
C ASN A 201 5.50 26.88 -6.65
N ALA A 202 4.52 26.25 -7.29
CA ALA A 202 3.68 25.25 -6.66
C ALA A 202 4.50 24.04 -6.21
N ASN A 203 5.35 23.50 -7.09
CA ASN A 203 6.24 22.38 -6.76
C ASN A 203 7.24 22.75 -5.66
N ALA A 204 7.82 23.93 -5.68
CA ALA A 204 8.75 24.36 -4.64
C ALA A 204 8.10 24.39 -3.23
N LEU A 205 6.84 24.82 -3.12
CA LEU A 205 6.11 24.74 -1.84
C LEU A 205 5.77 23.29 -1.48
N LYS A 206 5.27 22.49 -2.44
CA LYS A 206 4.98 21.08 -2.26
C LYS A 206 6.20 20.32 -1.72
N ASP A 207 7.38 20.52 -2.34
CA ASP A 207 8.63 19.83 -1.95
C ASP A 207 9.06 20.24 -0.53
N LYS A 208 8.91 21.53 -0.16
CA LYS A 208 9.20 22.00 1.20
C LYS A 208 8.31 21.35 2.26
N LEU A 209 7.05 21.14 1.95
CA LEU A 209 6.08 20.50 2.84
C LEU A 209 6.32 18.98 2.91
N SER A 210 6.57 18.34 1.76
CA SER A 210 6.88 16.91 1.67
C SER A 210 8.16 16.56 2.43
N ALA A 211 9.20 17.40 2.35
CA ALA A 211 10.43 17.24 3.12
C ALA A 211 10.23 17.30 4.66
N ARG A 212 9.08 17.79 5.12
CA ARG A 212 8.67 17.80 6.54
C ARG A 212 7.69 16.70 6.91
N GLY A 213 7.48 15.74 6.00
CA GLY A 213 6.65 14.56 6.24
C GLY A 213 5.15 14.77 6.01
N TYR A 214 4.75 15.88 5.37
CA TYR A 214 3.34 16.07 5.00
C TYR A 214 3.03 15.40 3.66
N TYR A 215 1.89 14.74 3.57
CA TYR A 215 1.33 14.31 2.30
C TYR A 215 0.81 15.53 1.53
N CYS A 216 1.42 15.83 0.37
CA CYS A 216 1.12 17.02 -0.41
C CYS A 216 0.82 16.67 -1.87
N TYR A 217 -0.20 17.30 -2.43
CA TYR A 217 -0.58 17.13 -3.82
C TYR A 217 -0.97 18.48 -4.46
N LEU A 218 -1.01 18.49 -5.78
CA LEU A 218 -1.45 19.66 -6.54
C LEU A 218 -2.83 19.39 -7.12
N THR A 219 -3.71 20.40 -7.05
CA THR A 219 -4.97 20.43 -7.79
C THR A 219 -5.01 21.63 -8.71
N ASP A 220 -5.53 21.47 -9.93
CA ASP A 220 -5.80 22.59 -10.82
C ASP A 220 -7.22 23.11 -10.56
N HIS A 221 -7.33 24.41 -10.35
CA HIS A 221 -8.61 25.08 -10.26
C HIS A 221 -8.58 26.31 -11.16
N LEU A 222 -9.21 26.18 -12.32
CA LEU A 222 -9.30 27.25 -13.33
C LEU A 222 -7.93 27.82 -13.73
N GLY A 223 -6.94 26.95 -13.95
CA GLY A 223 -5.58 27.34 -14.34
C GLY A 223 -4.69 27.81 -13.18
N THR A 224 -5.16 27.67 -11.94
CA THR A 224 -4.39 27.98 -10.74
C THR A 224 -4.05 26.68 -10.00
N LEU A 225 -2.77 26.38 -9.84
CA LEU A 225 -2.29 25.22 -9.11
C LEU A 225 -2.34 25.46 -7.61
N ARG A 226 -3.18 24.71 -6.91
CA ARG A 226 -3.28 24.74 -5.45
C ARG A 226 -2.38 23.66 -4.85
N VAL A 227 -1.60 24.01 -3.84
CA VAL A 227 -0.83 23.07 -3.04
C VAL A 227 -1.68 22.65 -1.85
N CYS A 228 -2.06 21.39 -1.80
CA CYS A 228 -2.93 20.82 -0.79
C CYS A 228 -2.18 19.81 0.07
N VAL A 229 -2.55 19.74 1.36
CA VAL A 229 -1.98 18.83 2.36
C VAL A 229 -3.09 17.96 2.94
N GLY A 230 -2.93 16.64 2.83
CA GLY A 230 -3.85 15.65 3.38
C GLY A 230 -5.22 15.64 2.70
N LYS A 231 -5.93 14.55 2.91
CA LYS A 231 -7.36 14.40 2.62
C LYS A 231 -8.02 13.95 3.93
N PHE A 232 -9.12 14.56 4.33
CA PHE A 232 -9.72 14.34 5.65
C PHE A 232 -11.23 14.10 5.54
N ALA A 233 -11.73 13.19 6.37
CA ALA A 233 -13.15 12.89 6.45
C ALA A 233 -13.93 14.03 7.13
N THR A 234 -13.31 14.69 8.10
CA THR A 234 -13.95 15.74 8.87
C THR A 234 -13.19 17.07 8.78
N LYS A 235 -13.94 18.16 8.95
CA LYS A 235 -13.37 19.52 8.98
C LYS A 235 -12.45 19.71 10.20
N GLU A 236 -12.74 19.03 11.29
CA GLU A 236 -11.97 19.06 12.53
C GLU A 236 -10.58 18.46 12.36
N GLU A 237 -10.46 17.32 11.66
CA GLU A 237 -9.17 16.70 11.34
C GLU A 237 -8.32 17.61 10.45
N ALA A 238 -8.93 18.17 9.40
CA ALA A 238 -8.27 19.14 8.53
C ALA A 238 -7.82 20.39 9.30
N ALA A 239 -8.65 20.90 10.21
CA ALA A 239 -8.34 22.08 11.03
C ALA A 239 -7.16 21.83 12.00
N LYS A 240 -7.06 20.62 12.57
CA LYS A 240 -5.92 20.22 13.39
C LYS A 240 -4.61 20.26 12.58
N THR A 241 -4.64 19.73 11.36
CA THR A 241 -3.47 19.76 10.44
C THR A 241 -3.14 21.18 10.01
N ALA A 242 -4.13 22.02 9.68
CA ALA A 242 -3.92 23.43 9.37
C ALA A 242 -3.28 24.18 10.54
N GLY A 243 -3.71 23.91 11.77
CA GLY A 243 -3.13 24.49 12.99
C GLY A 243 -1.67 24.06 13.20
N ASP A 244 -1.32 22.81 12.91
CA ASP A 244 0.06 22.33 12.99
C ASP A 244 0.96 23.01 11.93
N LEU A 245 0.49 23.10 10.69
CA LEU A 245 1.17 23.80 9.61
C LEU A 245 1.43 25.27 9.95
N ASN A 246 0.42 25.97 10.45
CA ASN A 246 0.52 27.37 10.84
C ASN A 246 1.56 27.57 11.96
N ARG A 247 1.60 26.69 12.96
CA ARG A 247 2.64 26.74 14.02
C ARG A 247 4.06 26.52 13.48
N LYS A 248 4.19 25.78 12.37
CA LYS A 248 5.46 25.51 11.69
C LYS A 248 5.81 26.54 10.61
N GLY A 249 5.04 27.62 10.52
CA GLY A 249 5.30 28.74 9.60
C GLY A 249 4.81 28.52 8.17
N PHE A 250 3.92 27.54 7.93
CA PHE A 250 3.25 27.36 6.66
C PHE A 250 1.81 27.87 6.75
N ALA A 251 1.43 28.80 5.89
CA ALA A 251 0.03 29.18 5.77
C ALA A 251 -0.81 27.97 5.34
N GLY A 252 -1.87 27.67 6.07
CA GLY A 252 -2.78 26.58 5.73
C GLY A 252 -4.19 26.89 6.19
N PHE A 253 -5.18 26.64 5.34
CA PHE A 253 -6.59 26.74 5.70
C PHE A 253 -7.38 25.56 5.11
N VAL A 254 -8.43 25.18 5.84
CA VAL A 254 -9.31 24.08 5.42
C VAL A 254 -10.16 24.51 4.24
N THR A 255 -10.19 23.67 3.20
CA THR A 255 -11.09 23.82 2.06
C THR A 255 -11.68 22.48 1.66
N THR A 256 -12.66 22.47 0.79
CA THR A 256 -13.18 21.25 0.13
C THR A 256 -12.44 20.97 -1.15
N ILE A 257 -12.38 19.68 -1.51
CA ILE A 257 -11.78 19.19 -2.76
C ILE A 257 -12.82 19.24 -3.87
#